data_1947183ae6d77e72a60fce8f8fd92a34
#
_entry.id   1947183ae6d77e72a60fce8f8fd92a34
#
_cell.length_a   1.000
_cell.length_b   1.000
_cell.length_c   1.000
_cell.angle_alpha   90.00
_cell.angle_beta   90.00
_cell.angle_gamma   90.00
#
_symmetry.space_group_name_H-M   'P 1'
#
loop_
_entity.id
_entity.type
_entity.pdbx_description
1 polymer ?
#
loop_
_entity_poly.entity_id
_entity_poly.type
_entity_poly.pdbx_seq_one_letter_code
_entity_poly.pdbx_strand_id
1 'polypeptide(L)'
;MKKALVACMHDLKKQGVEGNYVPAQNLHMTLAFLGEYDDPAKVKDVIRKVPLPEFRLSLSEKGNFGNILWPGVKGNQKLKTYVKDLRAALAEERIPFDKEKFVPHITLIRKVSAKKPYQVHLPKADMTVKKASLMRSEQKNGKMVYKEL
;
A
#
# COMPACT_ATOMS: atom_id res chain seq x y z
N MET A 1 5.44 4.21 -12.04
CA MET A 1 4.16 4.03 -11.29
C MET A 1 3.82 5.21 -10.39
N LYS A 2 4.76 5.70 -9.60
CA LYS A 2 4.53 6.86 -8.72
C LYS A 2 4.03 8.08 -9.48
N LYS A 3 4.61 8.39 -10.64
CA LYS A 3 4.17 9.52 -11.48
C LYS A 3 2.71 9.41 -11.91
N ALA A 4 2.26 8.20 -12.26
CA ALA A 4 0.87 7.95 -12.65
C ALA A 4 -0.09 8.19 -11.47
N LEU A 5 0.30 7.75 -10.28
CA LEU A 5 -0.51 7.94 -9.08
C LEU A 5 -0.59 9.42 -8.69
N VAL A 6 0.51 10.15 -8.77
CA VAL A 6 0.55 11.58 -8.50
C VAL A 6 -0.31 12.35 -9.52
N ALA A 7 -0.21 12.00 -10.80
CA ALA A 7 -1.04 12.61 -11.83
C ALA A 7 -2.54 12.37 -11.57
N CYS A 8 -2.89 11.17 -11.16
CA CYS A 8 -4.27 10.83 -10.80
C CYS A 8 -4.77 11.68 -9.63
N MET A 9 -3.98 11.84 -8.58
CA MET A 9 -4.32 12.67 -7.43
C MET A 9 -4.48 14.14 -7.82
N HIS A 10 -3.61 14.67 -8.67
CA HIS A 10 -3.72 16.03 -9.19
C HIS A 10 -5.03 16.25 -9.95
N ASP A 11 -5.38 15.30 -10.81
CA ASP A 11 -6.62 15.36 -11.58
C ASP A 11 -7.85 15.34 -10.68
N LEU A 12 -7.87 14.47 -9.66
CA LEU A 12 -8.96 14.42 -8.70
C LEU A 12 -9.11 15.74 -7.93
N LYS A 13 -7.99 16.34 -7.57
CA LYS A 13 -7.99 17.64 -6.91
C LYS A 13 -8.59 18.74 -7.78
N LYS A 14 -8.27 18.73 -9.07
CA LYS A 14 -8.88 19.66 -10.05
C LYS A 14 -10.37 19.46 -10.19
N GLN A 15 -10.86 18.24 -10.04
CA GLN A 15 -12.30 17.93 -10.10
C GLN A 15 -13.05 18.31 -8.81
N GLY A 16 -12.34 18.80 -7.79
CA GLY A 16 -12.96 19.21 -6.53
C GLY A 16 -13.13 18.08 -5.52
N VAL A 17 -12.45 16.95 -5.70
CA VAL A 17 -12.48 15.86 -4.73
C VAL A 17 -11.66 16.26 -3.51
N GLU A 18 -12.31 16.27 -2.35
CA GLU A 18 -11.70 16.63 -1.08
C GLU A 18 -11.33 15.39 -0.28
N GLY A 19 -10.38 15.55 0.65
CA GLY A 19 -9.95 14.49 1.54
C GLY A 19 -8.49 14.65 1.92
N ASN A 20 -7.99 13.66 2.63
CA ASN A 20 -6.58 13.63 3.02
C ASN A 20 -5.79 12.88 1.94
N TYR A 21 -5.16 13.64 1.06
CA TYR A 21 -4.33 13.09 -0.01
C TYR A 21 -3.04 12.55 0.56
N VAL A 22 -2.69 11.31 0.20
CA VAL A 22 -1.45 10.69 0.64
C VAL A 22 -0.27 11.40 -0.02
N PRO A 23 0.72 11.91 0.75
CA PRO A 23 1.91 12.50 0.15
C PRO A 23 2.64 11.51 -0.75
N ALA A 24 3.23 12.01 -1.84
CA ALA A 24 3.88 11.15 -2.83
C ALA A 24 4.91 10.19 -2.23
N GLN A 25 5.68 10.66 -1.24
CA GLN A 25 6.69 9.83 -0.57
C GLN A 25 6.10 8.73 0.31
N ASN A 26 4.81 8.82 0.64
CA ASN A 26 4.12 7.84 1.47
C ASN A 26 3.30 6.82 0.67
N LEU A 27 3.29 6.93 -0.65
CA LEU A 27 2.57 5.98 -1.50
C LEU A 27 3.21 4.59 -1.37
N HIS A 28 2.41 3.60 -0.97
CA HIS A 28 2.89 2.24 -0.74
C HIS A 28 1.77 1.22 -0.81
N MET A 29 2.14 -0.03 -0.96
CA MET A 29 1.23 -1.16 -0.85
C MET A 29 1.58 -1.95 0.41
N THR A 30 0.62 -2.11 1.30
CA THR A 30 0.79 -2.88 2.52
C THR A 30 0.61 -4.37 2.24
N LEU A 31 1.57 -5.18 2.64
CA LEU A 31 1.53 -6.64 2.51
C LEU A 31 1.04 -7.31 3.78
N ALA A 32 1.44 -6.78 4.93
CA ALA A 32 0.99 -7.22 6.25
C ALA A 32 1.04 -6.04 7.21
N PHE A 33 -0.04 -5.83 7.93
CA PHE A 33 -0.11 -4.79 8.96
C PHE A 33 0.14 -5.44 10.31
N LEU A 34 1.23 -5.06 10.95
CA LEU A 34 1.68 -5.68 12.20
C LEU A 34 1.09 -5.01 13.45
N GLY A 35 0.66 -3.75 13.32
CA GLY A 35 0.28 -2.95 14.48
C GLY A 35 1.50 -2.60 15.32
N GLU A 36 1.30 -2.45 16.61
CA GLU A 36 2.40 -2.18 17.53
C GLU A 36 3.13 -3.48 17.85
N TYR A 37 4.41 -3.52 17.53
CA TYR A 37 5.26 -4.66 17.79
C TYR A 37 6.67 -4.18 18.17
N ASP A 38 7.19 -4.69 19.27
CA ASP A 38 8.38 -4.15 19.92
C ASP A 38 9.70 -4.77 19.49
N ASP A 39 9.69 -5.74 18.58
CA ASP A 39 10.93 -6.41 18.12
C ASP A 39 11.08 -6.34 16.59
N PRO A 40 11.44 -5.18 16.05
CA PRO A 40 11.61 -5.02 14.61
C PRO A 40 12.72 -5.90 14.02
N ALA A 41 13.75 -6.21 14.78
CA ALA A 41 14.84 -7.09 14.32
C ALA A 41 14.34 -8.48 13.96
N LYS A 42 13.40 -9.01 14.74
CA LYS A 42 12.79 -10.32 14.48
C LYS A 42 11.98 -10.29 13.20
N VAL A 43 11.23 -9.22 12.95
CA VAL A 43 10.46 -9.04 11.71
C VAL A 43 11.40 -8.96 10.51
N LYS A 44 12.48 -8.21 10.62
CA LYS A 44 13.48 -8.10 9.53
C LYS A 44 14.09 -9.45 9.19
N ASP A 45 14.35 -10.27 10.18
CA ASP A 45 14.87 -11.62 9.96
C ASP A 45 13.87 -12.50 9.19
N VAL A 46 12.59 -12.39 9.51
CA VAL A 46 11.54 -13.11 8.78
C VAL A 46 11.50 -12.64 7.32
N ILE A 47 11.56 -11.34 7.08
CA ILE A 47 11.56 -10.79 5.72
C ILE A 47 12.75 -11.33 4.92
N ARG A 48 13.92 -11.42 5.52
CA ARG A 48 15.11 -11.95 4.85
C ARG A 48 14.99 -13.44 4.50
N LYS A 49 14.28 -14.21 5.31
CA LYS A 49 14.13 -15.66 5.10
C LYS A 49 13.13 -16.01 4.01
N VAL A 50 12.21 -15.12 3.71
CA VAL A 50 11.20 -15.35 2.67
C VAL A 50 11.69 -14.73 1.37
N PRO A 51 12.04 -15.55 0.35
CA PRO A 51 12.56 -15.01 -0.89
C PRO A 51 11.50 -14.23 -1.66
N LEU A 52 11.88 -13.03 -2.10
CA LEU A 52 11.03 -12.18 -2.92
C LEU A 52 11.39 -12.41 -4.39
N PRO A 53 10.52 -13.03 -5.19
CA PRO A 53 10.79 -13.15 -6.62
C PRO A 53 10.62 -11.80 -7.30
N GLU A 54 11.37 -11.58 -8.36
CA GLU A 54 11.16 -10.40 -9.18
C GLU A 54 9.88 -10.55 -9.99
N PHE A 55 9.00 -9.55 -9.93
CA PHE A 55 7.76 -9.54 -10.70
C PHE A 55 7.31 -8.12 -11.00
N ARG A 56 6.42 -7.98 -11.98
CA ARG A 56 5.88 -6.68 -12.37
C ARG A 56 4.47 -6.51 -11.79
N LEU A 57 4.19 -5.30 -11.31
CA LEU A 57 2.87 -4.88 -10.90
C LEU A 57 2.32 -3.85 -11.88
N SER A 58 1.03 -3.93 -12.17
CA SER A 58 0.32 -2.97 -13.00
C SER A 58 -0.85 -2.39 -12.24
N LEU A 59 -1.17 -1.13 -12.49
CA LEU A 59 -2.36 -0.52 -11.92
C LEU A 59 -3.59 -1.09 -12.59
N SER A 60 -4.64 -1.32 -11.81
CA SER A 60 -5.92 -1.79 -12.28
C SER A 60 -7.02 -0.80 -11.87
N GLU A 61 -8.28 -1.25 -11.91
CA GLU A 61 -9.41 -0.40 -11.61
C GLU A 61 -9.36 0.16 -10.19
N LYS A 62 -10.05 1.30 -10.00
CA LYS A 62 -10.22 1.89 -8.67
C LYS A 62 -11.10 1.02 -7.78
N GLY A 63 -10.87 1.13 -6.48
CA GLY A 63 -11.77 0.58 -5.48
C GLY A 63 -11.96 1.58 -4.36
N ASN A 64 -12.80 1.21 -3.41
CA ASN A 64 -12.92 1.99 -2.19
C ASN A 64 -13.22 1.10 -0.99
N PHE A 65 -12.80 1.57 0.17
CA PHE A 65 -13.19 1.03 1.47
C PHE A 65 -13.92 2.16 2.21
N GLY A 66 -15.26 2.21 2.05
CA GLY A 66 -16.01 3.33 2.59
C GLY A 66 -15.56 4.65 1.96
N ASN A 67 -14.92 5.52 2.75
CA ASN A 67 -14.43 6.83 2.30
C ASN A 67 -12.94 6.86 1.94
N ILE A 68 -12.32 5.71 1.71
CA ILE A 68 -10.92 5.59 1.26
C ILE A 68 -10.90 5.26 -0.22
N LEU A 69 -10.25 6.10 -1.03
CA LEU A 69 -10.09 5.87 -2.46
C LEU A 69 -8.71 5.27 -2.75
N TRP A 70 -8.69 4.18 -3.52
CA TRP A 70 -7.46 3.50 -3.88
C TRP A 70 -7.55 2.87 -5.28
N PRO A 71 -6.46 2.92 -6.07
CA PRO A 71 -6.36 2.08 -7.25
C PRO A 71 -6.01 0.66 -6.85
N GLY A 72 -6.62 -0.30 -7.50
CA GLY A 72 -6.20 -1.69 -7.38
C GLY A 72 -4.86 -1.89 -8.08
N VAL A 73 -4.18 -2.92 -7.66
CA VAL A 73 -2.98 -3.41 -8.34
C VAL A 73 -3.36 -4.74 -8.97
N LYS A 74 -3.14 -4.88 -10.27
CA LYS A 74 -3.51 -6.09 -10.98
C LYS A 74 -2.81 -7.28 -10.35
N GLY A 75 -3.61 -8.24 -9.91
CA GLY A 75 -3.14 -9.40 -9.19
C GLY A 75 -2.19 -10.24 -10.02
N ASN A 76 -1.12 -10.64 -9.39
CA ASN A 76 -0.17 -11.55 -10.00
C ASN A 76 0.10 -12.67 -8.99
N GLN A 77 0.24 -13.87 -9.51
CA GLN A 77 0.36 -15.05 -8.68
C GLN A 77 1.62 -15.02 -7.81
N LYS A 78 2.69 -14.43 -8.32
CA LYS A 78 3.94 -14.28 -7.56
C LYS A 78 3.76 -13.39 -6.33
N LEU A 79 3.02 -12.29 -6.48
CA LEU A 79 2.70 -11.40 -5.36
C LEU A 79 1.85 -12.12 -4.31
N LYS A 80 0.80 -12.80 -4.75
CA LYS A 80 -0.10 -13.53 -3.83
C LYS A 80 0.64 -14.63 -3.08
N THR A 81 1.47 -15.39 -3.77
CA THR A 81 2.28 -16.44 -3.15
C THR A 81 3.28 -15.86 -2.16
N TYR A 82 3.94 -14.77 -2.53
CA TYR A 82 4.88 -14.10 -1.64
C TYR A 82 4.21 -13.63 -0.34
N VAL A 83 3.07 -12.96 -0.44
CA VAL A 83 2.33 -12.48 0.73
C VAL A 83 1.87 -13.64 1.61
N LYS A 84 1.38 -14.72 1.00
CA LYS A 84 0.99 -15.93 1.72
C LYS A 84 2.17 -16.51 2.50
N ASP A 85 3.32 -16.64 1.85
CA ASP A 85 4.53 -17.21 2.46
C ASP A 85 5.07 -16.29 3.56
N LEU A 86 5.05 -14.97 3.33
CA LEU A 86 5.47 -14.00 4.33
C LEU A 86 4.61 -14.07 5.58
N ARG A 87 3.29 -14.10 5.41
CA ARG A 87 2.35 -14.19 6.54
C ARG A 87 2.48 -15.51 7.29
N ALA A 88 2.70 -16.62 6.58
CA ALA A 88 2.96 -17.91 7.21
C ALA A 88 4.24 -17.88 8.04
N ALA A 89 5.31 -17.28 7.53
CA ALA A 89 6.56 -17.14 8.26
C ALA A 89 6.42 -16.24 9.50
N LEU A 90 5.65 -15.16 9.39
CA LEU A 90 5.34 -14.30 10.55
C LEU A 90 4.58 -15.09 11.63
N ALA A 91 3.61 -15.90 11.22
CA ALA A 91 2.82 -16.72 12.14
C ALA A 91 3.70 -17.76 12.85
N GLU A 92 4.63 -18.40 12.13
CA GLU A 92 5.56 -19.36 12.72
C GLU A 92 6.43 -18.73 13.82
N GLU A 93 6.83 -17.48 13.65
CA GLU A 93 7.60 -16.73 14.62
C GLU A 93 6.73 -16.02 15.66
N ARG A 94 5.43 -16.29 15.66
CA ARG A 94 4.45 -15.71 16.60
C ARG A 94 4.41 -14.18 16.54
N ILE A 95 4.68 -13.61 15.37
CA ILE A 95 4.55 -12.18 15.15
C ILE A 95 3.10 -11.89 14.75
N PRO A 96 2.35 -11.09 15.52
CA PRO A 96 0.95 -10.79 15.18
C PRO A 96 0.85 -9.90 13.95
N PHE A 97 -0.18 -10.11 13.16
CA PHE A 97 -0.52 -9.27 12.02
C PHE A 97 -2.03 -9.32 11.78
N ASP A 98 -2.52 -8.32 11.06
CA ASP A 98 -3.91 -8.26 10.65
C ASP A 98 -4.19 -9.40 9.66
N LYS A 99 -5.14 -10.27 9.99
CA LYS A 99 -5.44 -11.47 9.21
C LYS A 99 -6.48 -11.25 8.13
N GLU A 100 -6.86 -10.01 7.86
CA GLU A 100 -7.80 -9.73 6.79
C GLU A 100 -7.25 -10.18 5.43
N LYS A 101 -8.19 -10.48 4.52
CA LYS A 101 -7.84 -10.89 3.17
C LYS A 101 -6.95 -9.84 2.51
N PHE A 102 -5.86 -10.30 1.91
CA PHE A 102 -4.97 -9.42 1.16
C PHE A 102 -5.63 -8.94 -0.13
N VAL A 103 -5.85 -7.64 -0.23
CA VAL A 103 -6.34 -6.98 -1.45
C VAL A 103 -5.25 -6.02 -1.91
N PRO A 104 -4.56 -6.32 -3.03
CA PRO A 104 -3.50 -5.45 -3.51
C PRO A 104 -4.04 -4.07 -3.87
N HIS A 105 -3.58 -3.05 -3.17
CA HIS A 105 -4.03 -1.67 -3.41
C HIS A 105 -3.02 -0.65 -2.89
N ILE A 106 -3.12 0.56 -3.41
CA ILE A 106 -2.31 1.70 -2.94
C ILE A 106 -3.29 2.82 -2.60
N THR A 107 -3.35 3.21 -1.33
CA THR A 107 -4.26 4.28 -0.90
C THR A 107 -3.81 5.63 -1.44
N LEU A 108 -4.72 6.36 -2.07
CA LEU A 108 -4.47 7.72 -2.58
C LEU A 108 -5.07 8.79 -1.67
N ILE A 109 -6.30 8.59 -1.23
CA ILE A 109 -7.05 9.61 -0.48
C ILE A 109 -7.83 8.93 0.64
N ARG A 110 -7.75 9.50 1.83
CA ARG A 110 -8.58 9.09 2.98
C ARG A 110 -9.61 10.17 3.24
N LYS A 111 -10.76 9.80 3.82
CA LYS A 111 -11.87 10.73 4.10
C LYS A 111 -12.31 11.47 2.85
N VAL A 112 -12.50 10.71 1.77
CA VAL A 112 -12.91 11.26 0.47
C VAL A 112 -14.28 11.89 0.56
N SER A 113 -14.43 13.10 0.02
CA SER A 113 -15.67 13.83 -0.08
C SER A 113 -15.70 14.59 -1.41
N ALA A 114 -16.85 14.57 -2.09
CA ALA A 114 -17.01 15.31 -3.33
C ALA A 114 -18.45 15.82 -3.43
N LYS A 115 -18.60 17.09 -3.78
CA LYS A 115 -19.93 17.73 -3.97
C LYS A 115 -20.56 17.38 -5.31
N LYS A 116 -19.74 16.95 -6.27
CA LYS A 116 -20.16 16.59 -7.62
C LYS A 116 -19.64 15.21 -7.99
N PRO A 117 -20.30 14.49 -8.90
CA PRO A 117 -19.73 13.26 -9.44
C PRO A 117 -18.34 13.53 -10.04
N TYR A 118 -17.43 12.60 -9.87
CA TYR A 118 -16.09 12.71 -10.40
C TYR A 118 -15.66 11.40 -11.05
N GLN A 119 -14.66 11.48 -11.93
CA GLN A 119 -14.09 10.32 -12.59
C GLN A 119 -12.63 10.14 -12.19
N VAL A 120 -12.22 8.90 -11.98
CA VAL A 120 -10.84 8.57 -11.68
C VAL A 120 -10.13 8.22 -12.98
N HIS A 121 -9.22 9.09 -13.41
CA HIS A 121 -8.37 8.86 -14.57
C HIS A 121 -7.05 8.28 -14.11
N LEU A 122 -6.90 6.98 -14.31
CA LEU A 122 -5.71 6.25 -13.87
C LEU A 122 -4.87 5.90 -15.09
N PRO A 123 -3.71 6.56 -15.31
CA PRO A 123 -2.84 6.22 -16.41
C PRO A 123 -2.35 4.78 -16.30
N LYS A 124 -2.12 4.14 -17.43
CA LYS A 124 -1.49 2.82 -17.43
C LYS A 124 -0.08 2.97 -16.90
N ALA A 125 0.25 2.16 -15.91
CA ALA A 125 1.58 2.17 -15.31
C ALA A 125 1.89 0.82 -14.73
N ASP A 126 3.15 0.46 -14.80
CA ASP A 126 3.66 -0.74 -14.17
C ASP A 126 5.00 -0.46 -13.48
N MET A 127 5.41 -1.38 -12.64
CA MET A 127 6.72 -1.34 -11.99
C MET A 127 7.23 -2.74 -11.71
N THR A 128 8.54 -2.89 -11.67
CA THR A 128 9.17 -4.12 -11.21
C THR A 128 9.37 -4.04 -9.70
N VAL A 129 8.89 -5.05 -8.99
CA VAL A 129 9.09 -5.13 -7.53
C VAL A 129 10.40 -5.84 -7.25
N LYS A 130 11.26 -5.20 -6.48
CA LYS A 130 12.59 -5.71 -6.12
C LYS A 130 12.79 -5.83 -4.61
N LYS A 131 11.93 -5.22 -3.80
CA LYS A 131 12.15 -5.11 -2.36
C LYS A 131 10.84 -5.06 -1.60
N ALA A 132 10.78 -5.77 -0.48
CA ALA A 132 9.79 -5.59 0.56
C ALA A 132 10.49 -5.04 1.80
N SER A 133 9.88 -4.06 2.45
CA SER A 133 10.50 -3.35 3.56
C SER A 133 9.62 -3.35 4.79
N LEU A 134 10.26 -3.32 5.95
CA LEU A 134 9.58 -3.04 7.21
C LEU A 134 9.52 -1.53 7.39
N MET A 135 8.31 -1.00 7.56
CA MET A 135 8.07 0.43 7.73
C MET A 135 7.50 0.72 9.10
N ARG A 136 7.95 1.82 9.68
CA ARG A 136 7.38 2.37 10.90
C ARG A 136 6.53 3.58 10.55
N SER A 137 5.29 3.62 11.02
CA SER A 137 4.43 4.78 10.83
C SER A 137 4.34 5.58 12.13
N GLU A 138 4.51 6.88 12.03
CA GLU A 138 4.43 7.81 13.16
C GLU A 138 3.63 9.04 12.76
N GLN A 139 2.92 9.63 13.71
CA GLN A 139 2.31 10.94 13.51
C GLN A 139 3.24 12.02 14.06
N LYS A 140 3.61 12.96 13.19
CA LYS A 140 4.40 14.15 13.56
C LYS A 140 3.68 15.39 13.07
N ASN A 141 3.36 16.30 14.00
CA ASN A 141 2.68 17.56 13.69
C ASN A 141 1.39 17.35 12.86
N GLY A 142 0.60 16.32 13.23
CA GLY A 142 -0.64 16.00 12.56
C GLY A 142 -0.49 15.30 11.20
N LYS A 143 0.73 14.99 10.80
CA LYS A 143 1.02 14.30 9.54
C LYS A 143 1.59 12.90 9.78
N MET A 144 1.17 11.95 8.95
CA MET A 144 1.70 10.61 8.98
C MET A 144 3.08 10.58 8.29
N VAL A 145 4.07 10.03 8.99
CA VAL A 145 5.43 9.85 8.46
C VAL A 145 5.77 8.37 8.48
N TYR A 146 6.21 7.85 7.35
CA TYR A 146 6.67 6.46 7.23
C TYR A 146 8.19 6.43 7.15
N LYS A 147 8.79 5.57 7.95
CA LYS A 147 10.25 5.40 8.01
C LYS A 147 10.59 3.93 7.79
N GLU A 148 11.51 3.66 6.86
CA GLU A 148 12.04 2.31 6.70
C GLU A 148 12.99 1.95 7.84
N LEU A 149 12.78 0.79 8.42
CA LEU A 149 13.61 0.30 9.52
C LEU A 149 14.76 -0.62 9.10
#